data_8d3944287259d819df604c3d82109c8a
#
_entry.id   8d3944287259d819df604c3d82109c8a
#
_cell.length_a   1.000
_cell.length_b   1.000
_cell.length_c   1.000
_cell.angle_alpha   90.00
_cell.angle_beta   90.00
_cell.angle_gamma   90.00
#
_symmetry.space_group_name_H-M   'P 1'
#
loop_
_entity.id
_entity.type
_entity.pdbx_description
1 polymer ?
#
loop_
_entity_poly.entity_id
_entity_poly.type
_entity_poly.pdbx_seq_one_letter_code
_entity_poly.pdbx_strand_id
1 'polypeptide(L)'
;MLFNAIVLDMHPYVADEVFAKEEGIFGKRLVAGAMVFSLGLGLMAHNNIHTFSYGYDKLRFIKPVFVGDTIYTVRTQLEKWPRYPEMGMVRVSYEIFKMPGELVLYCEHLQTVKYREPEKFKDQVHRNNNEHVSQTKAVPR
;
A
#
# COMPACT_ATOMS: atom_id res chain seq x y z
N MET A 1 20.47 -5.71 2.36
CA MET A 1 21.17 -6.29 1.16
C MET A 1 20.34 -7.36 0.47
N LEU A 2 19.86 -8.43 1.14
CA LEU A 2 19.12 -9.51 0.48
C LEU A 2 17.87 -9.02 -0.28
N PHE A 3 17.05 -8.16 0.31
CA PHE A 3 15.86 -7.59 -0.35
C PHE A 3 16.24 -6.85 -1.64
N ASN A 4 17.26 -5.99 -1.58
CA ASN A 4 17.70 -5.20 -2.74
C ASN A 4 18.15 -6.11 -3.88
N ALA A 5 18.87 -7.20 -3.57
CA ALA A 5 19.29 -8.19 -4.56
C ALA A 5 18.11 -8.91 -5.21
N ILE A 6 17.06 -9.24 -4.43
CA ILE A 6 15.85 -9.90 -4.94
C ILE A 6 15.07 -8.98 -5.90
N VAL A 7 14.96 -7.70 -5.57
CA VAL A 7 14.21 -6.71 -6.40
C VAL A 7 15.08 -5.95 -7.39
N LEU A 8 16.38 -6.27 -7.44
CA LEU A 8 17.40 -5.64 -8.30
C LEU A 8 17.54 -4.13 -8.06
N ASP A 9 17.19 -3.63 -6.89
CA ASP A 9 17.41 -2.23 -6.50
C ASP A 9 18.81 -2.06 -5.91
N MET A 10 19.78 -1.86 -6.77
CA MET A 10 21.20 -1.69 -6.42
C MET A 10 21.64 -0.23 -6.49
N HIS A 11 20.70 0.72 -6.35
CA HIS A 11 21.06 2.14 -6.32
C HIS A 11 22.04 2.42 -5.17
N PRO A 12 23.11 3.22 -5.37
CA PRO A 12 24.15 3.45 -4.36
C PRO A 12 23.62 3.89 -3.00
N TYR A 13 22.60 4.72 -2.94
CA TYR A 13 21.97 5.14 -1.68
C TYR A 13 21.47 3.98 -0.80
N VAL A 14 21.08 2.86 -1.40
CA VAL A 14 20.51 1.70 -0.67
C VAL A 14 21.47 0.52 -0.60
N ALA A 15 22.47 0.45 -1.49
CA ALA A 15 23.36 -0.68 -1.61
C ALA A 15 24.80 -0.42 -1.09
N ASP A 16 25.26 0.84 -1.11
CA ASP A 16 26.64 1.20 -0.78
C ASP A 16 26.70 2.12 0.45
N GLU A 17 27.33 1.62 1.51
CA GLU A 17 27.46 2.36 2.78
C GLU A 17 28.50 3.47 2.69
N VAL A 18 29.59 3.25 1.92
CA VAL A 18 30.66 4.25 1.77
C VAL A 18 30.12 5.43 0.97
N PHE A 19 29.53 5.15 -0.19
CA PHE A 19 28.90 6.18 -1.02
C PHE A 19 27.84 6.98 -0.21
N ALA A 20 26.98 6.29 0.52
CA ALA A 20 25.92 6.94 1.28
C ALA A 20 26.44 7.88 2.38
N LYS A 21 27.59 7.57 2.97
CA LYS A 21 28.25 8.40 3.98
C LYS A 21 28.99 9.60 3.39
N GLU A 22 29.75 9.38 2.34
CA GLU A 22 30.70 10.35 1.82
C GLU A 22 30.07 11.28 0.78
N GLU A 23 29.20 10.74 -0.09
CA GLU A 23 28.58 11.48 -1.19
C GLU A 23 27.07 11.60 -1.09
N GLY A 24 26.44 10.79 -0.23
CA GLY A 24 25.00 10.77 -0.07
C GLY A 24 24.45 11.97 0.70
N ILE A 25 23.35 12.58 0.21
CA ILE A 25 22.72 13.76 0.79
C ILE A 25 22.23 13.57 2.25
N PHE A 26 22.06 12.33 2.69
CA PHE A 26 21.62 11.99 4.03
C PHE A 26 22.74 11.57 4.99
N GLY A 27 23.97 11.37 4.48
CA GLY A 27 25.10 10.87 5.27
C GLY A 27 24.91 9.45 5.86
N LYS A 28 23.91 8.72 5.40
CA LYS A 28 23.53 7.38 5.88
C LYS A 28 22.89 6.58 4.74
N ARG A 29 23.06 5.25 4.81
CA ARG A 29 22.41 4.35 3.86
C ARG A 29 20.92 4.26 4.10
N LEU A 30 20.14 4.47 3.03
CA LEU A 30 18.68 4.34 3.03
C LEU A 30 18.24 2.88 3.04
N VAL A 31 17.05 2.65 3.59
CA VAL A 31 16.26 1.46 3.30
C VAL A 31 15.48 1.72 2.01
N ALA A 32 15.52 0.78 1.06
CA ALA A 32 14.77 0.90 -0.18
C ALA A 32 13.27 1.15 0.10
N GLY A 33 12.68 2.12 -0.59
CA GLY A 33 11.27 2.48 -0.36
C GLY A 33 10.33 1.30 -0.55
N ALA A 34 10.58 0.45 -1.55
CA ALA A 34 9.82 -0.78 -1.77
C ALA A 34 9.92 -1.74 -0.57
N MET A 35 11.05 -1.80 0.13
CA MET A 35 11.22 -2.60 1.34
C MET A 35 10.38 -2.03 2.50
N VAL A 36 10.40 -0.70 2.70
CA VAL A 36 9.58 -0.03 3.72
C VAL A 36 8.10 -0.31 3.47
N PHE A 37 7.65 -0.18 2.22
CA PHE A 37 6.29 -0.49 1.81
C PHE A 37 5.92 -1.94 2.11
N SER A 38 6.71 -2.90 1.64
CA SER A 38 6.44 -4.33 1.81
C SER A 38 6.42 -4.75 3.28
N LEU A 39 7.38 -4.28 4.08
CA LEU A 39 7.42 -4.55 5.52
C LEU A 39 6.24 -3.91 6.25
N GLY A 40 5.91 -2.65 5.94
CA GLY A 40 4.79 -1.96 6.56
C GLY A 40 3.45 -2.65 6.30
N LEU A 41 3.23 -3.17 5.10
CA LEU A 41 2.05 -3.99 4.79
C LEU A 41 2.10 -5.32 5.54
N GLY A 42 3.26 -5.98 5.58
CA GLY A 42 3.46 -7.26 6.26
C GLY A 42 3.14 -7.19 7.76
N LEU A 43 3.46 -6.07 8.42
CA LEU A 43 3.12 -5.83 9.83
C LEU A 43 1.60 -5.84 10.11
N MET A 44 0.79 -5.55 9.08
CA MET A 44 -0.68 -5.53 9.17
C MET A 44 -1.33 -6.66 8.38
N ALA A 45 -0.57 -7.68 7.96
CA ALA A 45 -1.09 -8.80 7.20
C ALA A 45 -2.13 -9.59 8.02
N HIS A 46 -3.28 -9.84 7.40
CA HIS A 46 -4.34 -10.64 7.96
C HIS A 46 -4.47 -11.95 7.17
N ASN A 47 -4.60 -13.04 7.87
CA ASN A 47 -4.85 -14.35 7.25
C ASN A 47 -6.33 -14.51 6.85
N ASN A 48 -6.90 -13.51 6.20
CA ASN A 48 -8.26 -13.59 5.69
C ASN A 48 -8.25 -14.16 4.27
N ILE A 49 -8.54 -15.44 4.15
CA ILE A 49 -8.58 -16.17 2.87
C ILE A 49 -9.66 -15.66 1.89
N HIS A 50 -10.56 -14.79 2.32
CA HIS A 50 -11.63 -14.20 1.51
C HIS A 50 -11.33 -12.79 1.04
N THR A 51 -10.09 -12.32 1.20
CA THR A 51 -9.65 -10.98 0.83
C THR A 51 -8.54 -11.05 -0.19
N PHE A 52 -8.66 -10.28 -1.27
CA PHE A 52 -7.64 -10.18 -2.31
C PHE A 52 -7.20 -8.72 -2.47
N SER A 53 -5.91 -8.51 -2.68
CA SER A 53 -5.37 -7.21 -3.06
C SER A 53 -5.83 -6.85 -4.47
N TYR A 54 -6.44 -5.66 -4.62
CA TYR A 54 -6.88 -5.14 -5.91
C TYR A 54 -5.89 -4.12 -6.47
N GLY A 55 -5.35 -3.27 -5.61
CA GLY A 55 -4.39 -2.25 -5.99
C GLY A 55 -4.07 -1.28 -4.87
N TYR A 56 -3.16 -0.37 -5.15
CA TYR A 56 -2.75 0.68 -4.22
C TYR A 56 -2.86 2.04 -4.89
N ASP A 57 -3.50 2.98 -4.18
CA ASP A 57 -3.61 4.38 -4.57
C ASP A 57 -2.79 5.26 -3.64
N LYS A 58 -2.50 6.49 -4.07
CA LYS A 58 -1.87 7.54 -3.26
C LYS A 58 -0.58 7.10 -2.56
N LEU A 59 0.17 6.14 -3.13
CA LEU A 59 1.43 5.71 -2.55
C LEU A 59 2.43 6.88 -2.57
N ARG A 60 2.93 7.26 -1.38
CA ARG A 60 3.92 8.32 -1.19
C ARG A 60 4.97 7.91 -0.18
N PHE A 61 6.23 8.01 -0.58
CA PHE A 61 7.39 7.98 0.31
C PHE A 61 7.61 9.40 0.82
N ILE A 62 7.29 9.66 2.10
CA ILE A 62 7.21 11.00 2.67
C ILE A 62 8.55 11.41 3.26
N LYS A 63 9.20 10.48 3.97
CA LYS A 63 10.50 10.71 4.59
C LYS A 63 11.40 9.48 4.49
N PRO A 64 12.72 9.66 4.53
CA PRO A 64 13.66 8.56 4.45
C PRO A 64 13.61 7.67 5.70
N VAL A 65 13.80 6.38 5.48
CA VAL A 65 14.01 5.36 6.52
C VAL A 65 15.44 4.84 6.37
N PHE A 66 16.14 4.72 7.49
CA PHE A 66 17.53 4.27 7.54
C PHE A 66 17.67 2.90 8.17
N VAL A 67 18.78 2.25 7.90
CA VAL A 67 19.11 1.00 8.57
C VAL A 67 19.22 1.23 10.08
N GLY A 68 18.48 0.45 10.88
CA GLY A 68 18.39 0.60 12.33
C GLY A 68 17.13 1.31 12.83
N ASP A 69 16.38 2.00 11.95
CA ASP A 69 15.11 2.60 12.33
C ASP A 69 14.07 1.52 12.67
N THR A 70 13.25 1.78 13.68
CA THR A 70 12.09 0.95 14.01
C THR A 70 10.83 1.54 13.39
N ILE A 71 10.09 0.73 12.63
CA ILE A 71 8.83 1.15 12.00
C ILE A 71 7.61 0.45 12.61
N TYR A 72 6.47 1.12 12.56
CA TYR A 72 5.16 0.54 12.85
C TYR A 72 4.13 1.04 11.85
N THR A 73 3.02 0.33 11.72
CA THR A 73 1.95 0.67 10.77
C THR A 73 0.64 0.90 11.51
N VAL A 74 -0.06 1.96 11.12
CA VAL A 74 -1.44 2.20 11.49
C VAL A 74 -2.31 1.93 10.27
N ARG A 75 -3.35 1.13 10.45
CA ARG A 75 -4.33 0.79 9.41
C ARG A 75 -5.69 1.37 9.77
N THR A 76 -6.28 2.14 8.84
CA THR A 76 -7.62 2.71 9.02
C THR A 76 -8.52 2.29 7.86
N GLN A 77 -9.72 1.80 8.17
CA GLN A 77 -10.73 1.56 7.14
C GLN A 77 -11.36 2.89 6.74
N LEU A 78 -11.28 3.23 5.45
CA LEU A 78 -11.80 4.49 4.92
C LEU A 78 -13.22 4.31 4.39
N GLU A 79 -13.42 3.35 3.48
CA GLU A 79 -14.70 3.15 2.83
C GLU A 79 -14.90 1.69 2.42
N LYS A 80 -16.15 1.33 2.13
CA LYS A 80 -16.55 0.04 1.57
C LYS A 80 -17.77 0.21 0.68
N TRP A 81 -17.82 -0.54 -0.43
CA TRP A 81 -18.94 -0.51 -1.36
C TRP A 81 -19.13 -1.86 -2.07
N PRO A 82 -20.37 -2.20 -2.46
CA PRO A 82 -20.64 -3.35 -3.31
C PRO A 82 -20.03 -3.16 -4.71
N ARG A 83 -19.45 -4.21 -5.28
CA ARG A 83 -18.88 -4.16 -6.62
C ARG A 83 -19.23 -5.38 -7.49
N TYR A 84 -19.12 -6.56 -6.95
CA TYR A 84 -19.40 -7.81 -7.65
C TYR A 84 -20.52 -8.56 -6.93
N PRO A 85 -21.22 -9.51 -7.60
CA PRO A 85 -22.32 -10.27 -6.97
C PRO A 85 -21.95 -10.94 -5.65
N GLU A 86 -20.72 -11.41 -5.53
CA GLU A 86 -20.25 -12.14 -4.34
C GLU A 86 -19.21 -11.37 -3.51
N MET A 87 -18.73 -10.23 -4.00
CA MET A 87 -17.61 -9.50 -3.39
C MET A 87 -17.84 -8.00 -3.39
N GLY A 88 -17.49 -7.35 -2.28
CA GLY A 88 -17.40 -5.90 -2.17
C GLY A 88 -15.96 -5.41 -2.26
N MET A 89 -15.83 -4.09 -2.36
CA MET A 89 -14.55 -3.40 -2.25
C MET A 89 -14.43 -2.76 -0.88
N VAL A 90 -13.22 -2.77 -0.36
CA VAL A 90 -12.83 -2.06 0.87
C VAL A 90 -11.59 -1.24 0.56
N ARG A 91 -11.63 0.03 0.93
CA ARG A 91 -10.46 0.93 0.90
C ARG A 91 -9.95 1.11 2.31
N VAL A 92 -8.67 0.89 2.51
CA VAL A 92 -8.00 1.12 3.78
C VAL A 92 -6.78 2.00 3.57
N SER A 93 -6.47 2.89 4.51
CA SER A 93 -5.17 3.55 4.54
C SER A 93 -4.16 2.73 5.34
N TYR A 94 -2.91 2.81 4.92
CA TYR A 94 -1.75 2.41 5.69
C TYR A 94 -0.86 3.63 5.89
N GLU A 95 -0.64 3.96 7.14
CA GLU A 95 0.29 5.00 7.57
C GLU A 95 1.46 4.31 8.26
N ILE A 96 2.64 4.36 7.64
CA ILE A 96 3.84 3.76 8.18
C ILE A 96 4.65 4.86 8.85
N PHE A 97 4.93 4.66 10.12
CA PHE A 97 5.68 5.58 10.95
C PHE A 97 7.01 4.97 11.34
N LYS A 98 8.02 5.80 11.51
CA LYS A 98 9.23 5.45 12.21
C LYS A 98 9.20 6.07 13.63
N MET A 99 9.73 5.33 14.61
CA MET A 99 9.80 5.85 15.98
C MET A 99 10.64 7.13 16.06
N PRO A 100 10.21 8.13 16.89
CA PRO A 100 9.12 8.09 17.87
C PRO A 100 7.70 8.47 17.35
N GLY A 101 7.47 8.61 16.06
CA GLY A 101 6.15 8.94 15.51
C GLY A 101 6.18 9.75 14.22
N GLU A 102 7.24 9.64 13.46
CA GLU A 102 7.41 10.33 12.19
C GLU A 102 6.79 9.54 11.04
N LEU A 103 5.80 10.11 10.34
CA LEU A 103 5.19 9.48 9.16
C LEU A 103 6.21 9.41 8.02
N VAL A 104 6.47 8.20 7.53
CA VAL A 104 7.47 7.95 6.47
C VAL A 104 6.84 7.46 5.16
N LEU A 105 5.67 6.80 5.23
CA LEU A 105 4.95 6.34 4.05
C LEU A 105 3.45 6.38 4.29
N TYR A 106 2.71 6.76 3.26
CA TYR A 106 1.25 6.68 3.18
C TYR A 106 0.84 5.95 1.91
N CYS A 107 -0.18 5.10 2.00
CA CYS A 107 -0.89 4.59 0.83
C CYS A 107 -2.33 4.21 1.17
N GLU A 108 -3.17 4.11 0.13
CA GLU A 108 -4.51 3.55 0.20
C GLU A 108 -4.53 2.20 -0.51
N HIS A 109 -4.96 1.16 0.18
CA HIS A 109 -5.06 -0.19 -0.35
C HIS A 109 -6.52 -0.52 -0.68
N LEU A 110 -6.75 -0.89 -1.91
CA LEU A 110 -8.02 -1.42 -2.40
C LEU A 110 -8.00 -2.94 -2.29
N GLN A 111 -8.97 -3.49 -1.59
CA GLN A 111 -9.13 -4.93 -1.39
C GLN A 111 -10.52 -5.37 -1.82
N THR A 112 -10.63 -6.53 -2.49
CA THR A 112 -11.89 -7.21 -2.65
C THR A 112 -12.12 -8.14 -1.46
N VAL A 113 -13.34 -8.16 -0.94
CA VAL A 113 -13.73 -8.98 0.21
C VAL A 113 -15.02 -9.72 -0.10
N LYS A 114 -15.05 -11.04 0.11
CA LYS A 114 -16.24 -11.87 -0.09
C LYS A 114 -17.32 -11.50 0.94
N TYR A 115 -18.58 -11.38 0.46
CA TYR A 115 -19.72 -11.17 1.36
C TYR A 115 -19.99 -12.42 2.20
N ARG A 116 -20.49 -12.23 3.41
CA ARG A 116 -21.06 -13.31 4.21
C ARG A 116 -22.43 -13.75 3.67
N GLU A 117 -23.22 -12.78 3.16
CA GLU A 117 -24.56 -12.94 2.67
C GLU A 117 -24.68 -12.23 1.30
N PRO A 118 -24.26 -12.86 0.18
CA PRO A 118 -24.23 -12.22 -1.14
C PRO A 118 -25.60 -11.72 -1.63
N GLU A 119 -26.66 -12.43 -1.28
CA GLU A 119 -28.04 -12.11 -1.73
C GLU A 119 -28.47 -10.69 -1.34
N LYS A 120 -28.02 -10.19 -0.19
CA LYS A 120 -28.35 -8.83 0.31
C LYS A 120 -27.80 -7.70 -0.57
N PHE A 121 -26.82 -7.98 -1.44
CA PHE A 121 -26.09 -6.96 -2.20
C PHE A 121 -26.32 -7.04 -3.72
N LYS A 122 -27.07 -8.01 -4.24
CA LYS A 122 -27.30 -8.22 -5.68
C LYS A 122 -27.82 -6.96 -6.39
N ASP A 123 -28.85 -6.33 -5.83
CA ASP A 123 -29.47 -5.15 -6.45
C ASP A 123 -28.57 -3.91 -6.42
N GLN A 124 -27.72 -3.77 -5.39
CA GLN A 124 -26.79 -2.65 -5.25
C GLN A 124 -25.64 -2.74 -6.27
N VAL A 125 -25.18 -3.96 -6.58
CA VAL A 125 -24.14 -4.21 -7.57
C VAL A 125 -24.58 -3.76 -8.96
N HIS A 126 -25.82 -4.04 -9.35
CA HIS A 126 -26.35 -3.62 -10.65
C HIS A 126 -26.43 -2.11 -10.80
N ARG A 127 -26.79 -1.36 -9.77
CA ARG A 127 -26.83 0.12 -9.78
C ARG A 127 -25.43 0.71 -9.93
N ASN A 128 -24.47 0.28 -9.14
CA ASN A 128 -23.10 0.80 -9.14
C ASN A 128 -22.37 0.52 -10.46
N ASN A 129 -22.59 -0.63 -11.09
CA ASN A 129 -21.98 -0.94 -12.39
C ASN A 129 -22.49 -0.02 -13.50
N ASN A 130 -23.76 0.38 -13.48
CA ASN A 130 -24.33 1.30 -14.45
C ASN A 130 -23.77 2.72 -14.30
N GLU A 131 -23.53 3.18 -13.07
CA GLU A 131 -22.93 4.50 -12.79
C GLU A 131 -21.45 4.56 -13.21
N HIS A 132 -20.68 3.51 -12.96
CA HIS A 132 -19.27 3.45 -13.36
C HIS A 132 -19.08 3.39 -14.88
N VAL A 133 -19.94 2.69 -15.61
CA VAL A 133 -19.90 2.64 -17.08
C VAL A 133 -20.17 4.03 -17.69
N SER A 134 -21.01 4.83 -17.06
CA SER A 134 -21.27 6.21 -17.51
C SER A 134 -20.10 7.17 -17.25
N GLN A 135 -19.35 6.97 -16.17
CA GLN A 135 -18.18 7.81 -15.83
C GLN A 135 -16.92 7.45 -16.64
N THR A 136 -16.72 6.17 -16.97
CA THR A 136 -15.54 5.72 -17.75
C THR A 136 -15.61 6.17 -19.22
N LYS A 137 -16.80 6.47 -19.75
CA LYS A 137 -16.98 7.02 -21.10
C LYS A 137 -16.61 8.51 -21.20
N ALA A 138 -16.38 9.20 -20.10
CA ALA A 138 -16.11 10.64 -20.04
C ALA A 138 -14.62 11.00 -19.93
N VAL A 139 -13.69 10.03 -19.94
CA VAL A 139 -12.24 10.32 -19.93
C VAL A 139 -11.76 10.41 -21.39
N PRO A 140 -11.40 11.61 -21.90
CA PRO A 140 -10.74 11.74 -23.20
C PRO A 140 -9.37 11.05 -23.17
N ARG A 141 -9.02 10.42 -24.29
CA ARG A 141 -7.69 9.83 -24.51
C ARG A 141 -6.64 10.92 -24.65
#